data_f781090b8322caced6c71503ea52ac7f
#
_entry.id   f781090b8322caced6c71503ea52ac7f
#
_cell.length_a   1.000
_cell.length_b   1.000
_cell.length_c   1.000
_cell.angle_alpha   90.00
_cell.angle_beta   90.00
_cell.angle_gamma   90.00
#
_symmetry.space_group_name_H-M   'P 1'
#
loop_
_entity.id
_entity.type
_entity.pdbx_description
1 polymer ?
#
loop_
_entity_poly.entity_id
_entity_poly.type
_entity_poly.pdbx_seq_one_letter_code
_entity_poly.pdbx_strand_id
1 'polypeptide(L)'
;KYEFDKIFMISALKNDGIDDLLNWFTKHLPKKNWSYPPHIISDQSFDQQLNEKTRQIILLRIHDEIPYSIEVSSDNIINVSKSKLRIFQSIYVHNQRHRSILIGKKGETIKSISIGARKKIEKFTNKKIDLFLEVKIKKKGVVVN
;
A
#
# COMPACT_ATOMS: atom_id res chain seq x y z
N LYS A 1 -32.08 7.36 -16.25
CA LYS A 1 -32.37 6.61 -14.99
C LYS A 1 -31.62 5.30 -15.08
N TYR A 2 -30.66 5.06 -14.21
CA TYR A 2 -29.95 3.78 -14.18
C TYR A 2 -30.81 2.81 -13.37
N GLU A 3 -31.13 1.65 -13.94
CA GLU A 3 -31.72 0.53 -13.21
C GLU A 3 -30.62 -0.33 -12.66
N PHE A 4 -30.65 -0.57 -11.35
CA PHE A 4 -29.72 -1.46 -10.67
C PHE A 4 -30.38 -2.82 -10.48
N ASP A 5 -29.70 -3.90 -10.84
CA ASP A 5 -30.22 -5.27 -10.64
C ASP A 5 -30.44 -5.57 -9.16
N LYS A 6 -29.55 -5.09 -8.29
CA LYS A 6 -29.66 -5.25 -6.84
C LYS A 6 -28.85 -4.20 -6.09
N ILE A 7 -29.34 -3.82 -4.92
CA ILE A 7 -28.66 -2.90 -3.99
C ILE A 7 -28.33 -3.68 -2.71
N PHE A 8 -27.11 -3.53 -2.21
CA PHE A 8 -26.62 -4.17 -0.97
C PHE A 8 -26.27 -3.10 0.04
N MET A 9 -26.78 -3.27 1.27
CA MET A 9 -26.36 -2.48 2.42
C MET A 9 -25.21 -3.21 3.10
N ILE A 10 -24.00 -2.68 3.03
CA ILE A 10 -22.80 -3.33 3.56
C ILE A 10 -22.02 -2.44 4.50
N SER A 11 -21.36 -3.06 5.48
CA SER A 11 -20.34 -2.44 6.31
C SER A 11 -19.06 -3.28 6.24
N ALA A 12 -18.08 -2.80 5.46
CA ALA A 12 -16.79 -3.48 5.34
C ALA A 12 -16.05 -3.59 6.71
N LEU A 13 -16.21 -2.58 7.57
CA LEU A 13 -15.58 -2.57 8.89
C LEU A 13 -16.16 -3.66 9.82
N LYS A 14 -17.48 -3.88 9.77
CA LYS A 14 -18.20 -4.84 10.62
C LYS A 14 -18.39 -6.20 9.96
N ASN A 15 -17.99 -6.33 8.69
CA ASN A 15 -18.25 -7.49 7.84
C ASN A 15 -19.75 -7.83 7.71
N ASP A 16 -20.63 -6.82 7.84
CA ASP A 16 -22.08 -6.98 7.75
C ASP A 16 -22.53 -6.87 6.29
N GLY A 17 -23.44 -7.73 5.84
CA GLY A 17 -23.95 -7.78 4.47
C GLY A 17 -22.97 -8.26 3.40
N ILE A 18 -21.72 -8.60 3.77
CA ILE A 18 -20.70 -9.04 2.81
C ILE A 18 -21.02 -10.43 2.25
N ASP A 19 -21.51 -11.35 3.10
CA ASP A 19 -21.87 -12.70 2.66
C ASP A 19 -23.01 -12.70 1.65
N ASP A 20 -23.99 -11.83 1.82
CA ASP A 20 -25.10 -11.66 0.86
C ASP A 20 -24.60 -11.17 -0.51
N LEU A 21 -23.65 -10.22 -0.50
CA LEU A 21 -23.00 -9.72 -1.72
C LEU A 21 -22.21 -10.85 -2.41
N LEU A 22 -21.40 -11.60 -1.68
CA LEU A 22 -20.62 -12.72 -2.22
C LEU A 22 -21.52 -13.84 -2.76
N ASN A 23 -22.58 -14.19 -2.05
CA ASN A 23 -23.55 -15.19 -2.47
C ASN A 23 -24.27 -14.77 -3.77
N TRP A 24 -24.57 -13.48 -3.90
CA TRP A 24 -25.16 -12.97 -5.13
C TRP A 24 -24.17 -13.05 -6.31
N PHE A 25 -22.90 -12.66 -6.12
CA PHE A 25 -21.89 -12.79 -7.14
C PHE A 25 -21.67 -14.23 -7.60
N THR A 26 -21.60 -15.19 -6.68
CA THR A 26 -21.42 -16.60 -7.05
C THR A 26 -22.55 -17.16 -7.91
N LYS A 27 -23.76 -16.59 -7.80
CA LYS A 27 -24.94 -16.99 -8.60
C LYS A 27 -25.04 -16.29 -9.94
N HIS A 28 -24.56 -15.04 -10.05
CA HIS A 28 -24.80 -14.19 -11.22
C HIS A 28 -23.56 -13.96 -12.08
N LEU A 29 -22.35 -14.18 -11.55
CA LEU A 29 -21.13 -14.04 -12.34
C LEU A 29 -21.04 -15.16 -13.40
N PRO A 30 -20.64 -14.82 -14.65
CA PRO A 30 -20.47 -15.82 -15.69
C PRO A 30 -19.30 -16.77 -15.33
N LYS A 31 -19.50 -18.04 -15.56
CA LYS A 31 -18.42 -19.04 -15.42
C LYS A 31 -17.41 -18.84 -16.56
N LYS A 32 -16.23 -18.36 -16.23
CA LYS A 32 -15.11 -18.16 -17.15
C LYS A 32 -13.85 -18.79 -16.57
N ASN A 33 -12.88 -19.08 -17.44
CA ASN A 33 -11.55 -19.46 -16.98
C ASN A 33 -10.92 -18.29 -16.18
N TRP A 34 -10.08 -18.65 -15.22
CA TRP A 34 -9.31 -17.66 -14.46
C TRP A 34 -8.48 -16.78 -15.41
N SER A 35 -8.53 -15.47 -15.24
CA SER A 35 -7.68 -14.54 -15.99
C SER A 35 -6.20 -14.66 -15.59
N TYR A 36 -5.95 -15.12 -14.38
CA TYR A 36 -4.61 -15.38 -13.84
C TYR A 36 -4.51 -16.81 -13.30
N PRO A 37 -3.33 -17.44 -13.35
CA PRO A 37 -3.10 -18.75 -12.72
C PRO A 37 -3.46 -18.72 -11.22
N PRO A 38 -3.97 -19.81 -10.63
CA PRO A 38 -4.44 -19.84 -9.23
C PRO A 38 -3.40 -19.46 -8.17
N HIS A 39 -2.11 -19.56 -8.50
CA HIS A 39 -1.00 -19.19 -7.60
C HIS A 39 -0.64 -17.69 -7.66
N ILE A 40 -1.18 -16.94 -8.63
CA ILE A 40 -0.98 -15.49 -8.74
C ILE A 40 -2.10 -14.78 -8.00
N ILE A 41 -1.79 -14.26 -6.81
CA ILE A 41 -2.74 -13.52 -5.96
C ILE A 41 -2.89 -12.07 -6.44
N SER A 42 -1.87 -11.51 -7.08
CA SER A 42 -1.84 -10.13 -7.57
C SER A 42 -0.91 -10.03 -8.78
N ASP A 43 -1.26 -9.17 -9.74
CA ASP A 43 -0.44 -8.79 -10.90
C ASP A 43 0.63 -7.74 -10.55
N GLN A 44 0.62 -7.23 -9.32
CA GLN A 44 1.61 -6.28 -8.85
C GLN A 44 3.00 -6.93 -8.73
N SER A 45 4.02 -6.23 -9.20
CA SER A 45 5.41 -6.62 -9.00
C SER A 45 5.78 -6.66 -7.51
N PHE A 46 6.85 -7.34 -7.17
CA PHE A 46 7.29 -7.47 -5.77
C PHE A 46 7.57 -6.12 -5.12
N ASP A 47 8.23 -5.21 -5.84
CA ASP A 47 8.52 -3.85 -5.40
C ASP A 47 7.24 -3.01 -5.20
N GLN A 48 6.26 -3.12 -6.10
CA GLN A 48 4.95 -2.49 -5.92
C GLN A 48 4.24 -2.98 -4.66
N GLN A 49 4.31 -4.27 -4.37
CA GLN A 49 3.75 -4.83 -3.13
C GLN A 49 4.46 -4.28 -1.88
N LEU A 50 5.80 -4.15 -1.91
CA LEU A 50 6.55 -3.52 -0.82
C LEU A 50 6.18 -2.05 -0.62
N ASN A 51 6.06 -1.29 -1.73
CA ASN A 51 5.66 0.11 -1.72
C ASN A 51 4.29 0.28 -1.06
N GLU A 52 3.34 -0.59 -1.41
CA GLU A 52 1.99 -0.54 -0.86
C GLU A 52 1.98 -0.88 0.65
N LYS A 53 2.84 -1.78 1.14
CA LYS A 53 2.98 -2.02 2.60
C LYS A 53 3.42 -0.77 3.36
N THR A 54 4.38 -0.02 2.80
CA THR A 54 4.84 1.24 3.38
C THR A 54 3.74 2.31 3.30
N ARG A 55 3.09 2.47 2.14
CA ARG A 55 1.99 3.40 1.94
C ARG A 55 0.84 3.17 2.92
N GLN A 56 0.45 1.92 3.17
CA GLN A 56 -0.58 1.57 4.16
C GLN A 56 -0.23 2.05 5.58
N ILE A 57 1.04 1.98 5.99
CA ILE A 57 1.47 2.48 7.31
C ILE A 57 1.42 4.01 7.35
N ILE A 58 1.78 4.69 6.26
CA ILE A 58 1.64 6.15 6.17
C ILE A 58 0.17 6.54 6.36
N LEU A 59 -0.75 5.89 5.65
CA LEU A 59 -2.20 6.15 5.75
C LEU A 59 -2.75 5.95 7.18
N LEU A 60 -2.22 4.96 7.90
CA LEU A 60 -2.62 4.69 9.30
C LEU A 60 -2.06 5.71 10.31
N ARG A 61 -1.00 6.43 9.96
CA ARG A 61 -0.30 7.36 10.87
C ARG A 61 -0.62 8.82 10.63
N ILE A 62 -1.10 9.13 9.43
CA ILE A 62 -1.41 10.49 9.01
C ILE A 62 -2.88 10.54 8.67
N HIS A 63 -3.65 11.31 9.43
CA HIS A 63 -5.11 11.35 9.35
C HIS A 63 -5.65 12.51 8.48
N ASP A 64 -4.79 13.46 8.07
CA ASP A 64 -5.19 14.65 7.30
C ASP A 64 -5.15 14.39 5.78
N GLU A 65 -5.49 15.38 4.96
CA GLU A 65 -5.67 15.33 3.49
C GLU A 65 -4.42 14.89 2.68
N ILE A 66 -3.29 14.68 3.35
CA ILE A 66 -2.01 14.28 2.75
C ILE A 66 -2.01 12.87 2.14
N PRO A 67 -2.76 11.88 2.68
CA PRO A 67 -2.70 10.48 2.22
C PRO A 67 -2.93 10.27 0.73
N TYR A 68 -3.79 11.06 0.10
CA TYR A 68 -4.16 10.91 -1.31
C TYR A 68 -3.07 11.38 -2.29
N SER A 69 -2.10 12.14 -1.80
CA SER A 69 -1.05 12.76 -2.60
C SER A 69 0.33 12.14 -2.40
N ILE A 70 0.40 11.02 -1.67
CA ILE A 70 1.65 10.33 -1.36
C ILE A 70 1.87 9.18 -2.35
N GLU A 71 3.06 9.15 -2.91
CA GLU A 71 3.56 8.06 -3.73
C GLU A 71 4.79 7.46 -3.06
N VAL A 72 4.88 6.14 -3.03
CA VAL A 72 6.04 5.39 -2.51
C VAL A 72 6.66 4.61 -3.65
N SER A 73 7.96 4.71 -3.81
CA SER A 73 8.72 3.97 -4.81
C SER A 73 9.93 3.30 -4.17
N SER A 74 10.19 2.05 -4.53
CA SER A 74 11.42 1.36 -4.17
C SER A 74 12.54 1.78 -5.12
N ASP A 75 13.55 2.45 -4.59
CA ASP A 75 14.72 2.89 -5.37
C ASP A 75 15.71 1.73 -5.57
N ASN A 76 15.86 0.85 -4.55
CA ASN A 76 16.73 -0.31 -4.60
C ASN A 76 16.31 -1.38 -3.59
N ILE A 77 16.44 -2.66 -3.99
CA ILE A 77 16.16 -3.83 -3.16
C ILE A 77 17.34 -4.79 -3.27
N ILE A 78 18.06 -5.00 -2.17
CA ILE A 78 19.27 -5.81 -2.12
C ILE A 78 19.04 -7.05 -1.26
N ASN A 79 19.27 -8.23 -1.84
CA ASN A 79 19.34 -9.48 -1.09
C ASN A 79 20.66 -9.56 -0.33
N VAL A 80 20.64 -9.23 0.96
CA VAL A 80 21.84 -9.30 1.83
C VAL A 80 22.16 -10.75 2.17
N SER A 81 21.14 -11.57 2.41
CA SER A 81 21.23 -13.01 2.60
C SER A 81 19.90 -13.70 2.26
N LYS A 82 19.85 -15.04 2.33
CA LYS A 82 18.60 -15.81 2.12
C LYS A 82 17.47 -15.35 3.07
N SER A 83 17.82 -14.86 4.27
CA SER A 83 16.86 -14.45 5.31
C SER A 83 16.81 -12.94 5.55
N LYS A 84 17.52 -12.11 4.75
CA LYS A 84 17.61 -10.66 4.99
C LYS A 84 17.58 -9.85 3.69
N LEU A 85 16.71 -8.82 3.65
CA LEU A 85 16.64 -7.82 2.59
C LEU A 85 17.02 -6.44 3.13
N ARG A 86 17.62 -5.65 2.25
CA ARG A 86 17.81 -4.21 2.45
C ARG A 86 17.03 -3.47 1.39
N ILE A 87 16.18 -2.54 1.82
CA ILE A 87 15.21 -1.85 0.96
C ILE A 87 15.40 -0.35 1.14
N PHE A 88 15.57 0.36 0.02
CA PHE A 88 15.60 1.81 -0.05
C PHE A 88 14.32 2.28 -0.73
N GLN A 89 13.55 3.14 -0.05
CA GLN A 89 12.31 3.69 -0.61
C GLN A 89 12.28 5.20 -0.50
N SER A 90 11.78 5.83 -1.56
CA SER A 90 11.47 7.26 -1.60
C SER A 90 9.96 7.46 -1.43
N ILE A 91 9.60 8.38 -0.53
CA ILE A 91 8.24 8.84 -0.32
C ILE A 91 8.12 10.22 -0.97
N TYR A 92 7.34 10.31 -2.05
CA TYR A 92 7.13 11.55 -2.78
C TYR A 92 5.90 12.29 -2.26
N VAL A 93 6.08 13.59 -2.02
CA VAL A 93 5.03 14.51 -1.59
C VAL A 93 4.98 15.74 -2.49
N HIS A 94 3.85 16.45 -2.50
CA HIS A 94 3.68 17.59 -3.43
C HIS A 94 4.39 18.87 -2.99
N ASN A 95 4.59 19.10 -1.69
CA ASN A 95 5.13 20.37 -1.18
C ASN A 95 5.89 20.21 0.15
N GLN A 96 6.54 21.28 0.58
CA GLN A 96 7.33 21.33 1.80
C GLN A 96 6.49 21.12 3.07
N ARG A 97 5.23 21.56 3.09
CA ARG A 97 4.32 21.36 4.23
C ARG A 97 4.07 19.85 4.43
N HIS A 98 3.74 19.13 3.38
CA HIS A 98 3.55 17.68 3.43
C HIS A 98 4.83 16.95 3.87
N ARG A 99 5.99 17.39 3.36
CA ARG A 99 7.29 16.86 3.78
C ARG A 99 7.51 17.03 5.28
N SER A 100 7.24 18.22 5.81
CA SER A 100 7.42 18.52 7.24
C SER A 100 6.50 17.67 8.12
N ILE A 101 5.25 17.45 7.71
CA ILE A 101 4.29 16.60 8.43
C ILE A 101 4.74 15.14 8.45
N LEU A 102 5.21 14.60 7.31
CA LEU A 102 5.73 13.23 7.23
C LEU A 102 6.98 13.02 8.08
N ILE A 103 7.88 13.97 8.11
CA ILE A 103 9.07 13.91 8.96
C ILE A 103 8.67 14.02 10.43
N GLY A 104 7.78 14.96 10.76
CA GLY A 104 7.34 15.23 12.11
C GLY A 104 8.37 15.96 12.97
N LYS A 105 7.99 16.31 14.19
CA LYS A 105 8.88 16.98 15.14
C LYS A 105 10.07 16.06 15.45
N LYS A 106 11.28 16.56 15.23
CA LYS A 106 12.54 15.82 15.43
C LYS A 106 12.58 14.43 14.73
N GLY A 107 11.80 14.23 13.66
CA GLY A 107 11.76 12.98 12.90
C GLY A 107 10.92 11.86 13.53
N GLU A 108 10.09 12.15 14.52
CA GLU A 108 9.29 11.14 15.24
C GLU A 108 8.28 10.43 14.33
N THR A 109 7.62 11.17 13.44
CA THR A 109 6.62 10.60 12.53
C THR A 109 7.25 9.62 11.55
N ILE A 110 8.32 10.05 10.85
CA ILE A 110 8.99 9.17 9.88
C ILE A 110 9.63 7.95 10.55
N LYS A 111 10.15 8.10 11.77
CA LYS A 111 10.65 6.98 12.57
C LYS A 111 9.56 5.97 12.88
N SER A 112 8.38 6.44 13.30
CA SER A 112 7.21 5.58 13.57
C SER A 112 6.73 4.86 12.31
N ILE A 113 6.69 5.56 11.16
CA ILE A 113 6.36 4.98 9.86
C ILE A 113 7.37 3.90 9.49
N SER A 114 8.67 4.18 9.59
CA SER A 114 9.73 3.22 9.27
C SER A 114 9.64 1.94 10.10
N ILE A 115 9.40 2.06 11.41
CA ILE A 115 9.24 0.90 12.29
C ILE A 115 7.99 0.07 11.89
N GLY A 116 6.87 0.72 11.63
CA GLY A 116 5.63 0.06 11.24
C GLY A 116 5.74 -0.62 9.88
N ALA A 117 6.30 0.08 8.89
CA ALA A 117 6.50 -0.43 7.53
C ALA A 117 7.46 -1.64 7.55
N ARG A 118 8.58 -1.54 8.24
CA ARG A 118 9.54 -2.65 8.40
C ARG A 118 8.84 -3.90 8.94
N LYS A 119 8.11 -3.80 10.06
CA LYS A 119 7.38 -4.95 10.65
C LYS A 119 6.37 -5.56 9.67
N LYS A 120 5.66 -4.72 8.92
CA LYS A 120 4.67 -5.18 7.95
C LYS A 120 5.32 -5.89 6.75
N ILE A 121 6.46 -5.38 6.27
CA ILE A 121 7.24 -5.99 5.20
C ILE A 121 7.90 -7.29 5.68
N GLU A 122 8.44 -7.34 6.90
CA GLU A 122 8.98 -8.57 7.52
C GLU A 122 7.93 -9.68 7.56
N LYS A 123 6.71 -9.35 8.00
CA LYS A 123 5.57 -10.30 8.01
C LYS A 123 5.20 -10.77 6.61
N PHE A 124 5.25 -9.90 5.62
CA PHE A 124 4.91 -10.21 4.24
C PHE A 124 5.98 -11.08 3.54
N THR A 125 7.26 -10.78 3.76
CA THR A 125 8.38 -11.45 3.08
C THR A 125 8.93 -12.66 3.84
N ASN A 126 8.58 -12.81 5.11
CA ASN A 126 9.19 -13.75 6.06
C ASN A 126 10.72 -13.62 6.15
N LYS A 127 11.24 -12.40 5.97
CA LYS A 127 12.67 -12.07 6.04
C LYS A 127 12.90 -10.89 6.98
N LYS A 128 14.11 -10.79 7.54
CA LYS A 128 14.57 -9.59 8.25
C LYS A 128 14.76 -8.43 7.26
N ILE A 129 14.36 -7.22 7.65
CA ILE A 129 14.37 -6.05 6.77
C ILE A 129 15.19 -4.91 7.36
N ASP A 130 16.17 -4.44 6.60
CA ASP A 130 16.79 -3.12 6.78
C ASP A 130 16.03 -2.15 5.86
N LEU A 131 15.17 -1.28 6.41
CA LEU A 131 14.37 -0.33 5.65
C LEU A 131 14.91 1.09 5.81
N PHE A 132 15.21 1.73 4.68
CA PHE A 132 15.64 3.12 4.58
C PHE A 132 14.58 3.92 3.83
N LEU A 133 14.05 4.96 4.48
CA LEU A 133 13.04 5.84 3.92
C LEU A 133 13.60 7.24 3.71
N GLU A 134 13.39 7.80 2.51
CA GLU A 134 13.68 9.19 2.20
C GLU A 134 12.40 9.93 1.79
N VAL A 135 12.21 11.17 2.26
CA VAL A 135 11.05 12.00 1.86
C VAL A 135 11.49 13.05 0.87
N LYS A 136 10.96 12.95 -0.35
CA LYS A 136 11.27 13.83 -1.50
C LYS A 136 10.06 14.66 -1.91
N ILE A 137 10.30 15.88 -2.38
CA ILE A 137 9.24 16.70 -3.01
C ILE A 137 9.20 16.33 -4.49
N LYS A 138 8.01 15.98 -4.99
CA LYS A 138 7.81 15.67 -6.41
C LYS A 138 7.98 16.93 -7.24
N LYS A 139 8.95 16.94 -8.15
CA LYS A 139 9.13 18.03 -9.12
C LYS A 139 7.94 18.00 -10.10
N LYS A 140 7.36 19.17 -10.42
CA LYS A 140 6.32 19.26 -11.45
C LYS A 140 6.87 18.70 -12.78
N GLY A 141 6.19 17.71 -13.36
CA GLY A 141 6.52 17.14 -14.68
C GLY A 141 7.29 15.80 -14.67
N VAL A 142 7.60 15.21 -13.51
CA VAL A 142 8.21 13.87 -13.44
C VAL A 142 7.14 12.83 -13.11
N VAL A 143 6.81 12.01 -14.10
CA VAL A 143 6.06 10.76 -13.86
C VAL A 143 7.08 9.77 -13.29
N VAL A 144 6.87 9.32 -12.07
CA VAL A 144 7.67 8.24 -11.47
C VAL A 144 7.06 6.94 -11.97
N ASN A 145 7.78 6.25 -12.85
CA ASN A 145 7.39 4.92 -13.35
C ASN A 145 7.60 3.87 -12.28
#